data_9f2df3cc8cd846c1edcde30a0b7b0fa9
#
_entry.id   9f2df3cc8cd846c1edcde30a0b7b0fa9
#
_cell.length_a   1.000
_cell.length_b   1.000
_cell.length_c   1.000
_cell.angle_alpha   90.00
_cell.angle_beta   90.00
_cell.angle_gamma   90.00
#
_symmetry.space_group_name_H-M   'P 1'
#
loop_
_entity.id
_entity.type
_entity.pdbx_description
1 polymer ?
#
loop_
_entity_poly.entity_id
_entity_poly.type
_entity_poly.pdbx_seq_one_letter_code
_entity_poly.pdbx_strand_id
1 'polypeptide(L)'
;IVFFGRTYAEYLSMFGLDESVLRQGRVLDCPAGASSFAAEAHQLGFDVTACDILYNYSVNELIEKCKRDIQHVFEKFDEAEHLYVWKYYKSKDEVIALRRKALELFAEDFPAGFKEKRYVDAELPHLPFPDKRFSLVLSGNFLFLYGDRMDFEFHKACIKELIRVCSGEVRIFPLVGLDAKP
;
A
#
# COMPACT_ATOMS: atom_id res chain seq x y z
N ILE A 1 -0.71 -8.08 -10.80
CA ILE A 1 -0.76 -7.27 -9.56
C ILE A 1 -1.99 -6.39 -9.65
N VAL A 2 -2.80 -6.40 -8.60
CA VAL A 2 -4.01 -5.58 -8.53
C VAL A 2 -3.69 -4.19 -7.98
N PHE A 3 -4.46 -3.18 -8.42
CA PHE A 3 -4.35 -1.81 -7.97
C PHE A 3 -5.58 -1.43 -7.16
N PHE A 4 -5.53 -1.68 -5.87
CA PHE A 4 -6.46 -1.13 -4.88
C PHE A 4 -5.75 -0.96 -3.54
N GLY A 5 -6.38 -0.26 -2.59
CA GLY A 5 -5.71 0.11 -1.35
C GLY A 5 -6.44 -0.32 -0.09
N ARG A 6 -5.84 0.07 1.00
CA ARG A 6 -6.31 -0.10 2.37
C ARG A 6 -6.53 1.27 3.01
N THR A 7 -7.39 1.31 4.01
CA THR A 7 -7.61 2.51 4.83
C THR A 7 -6.51 2.71 5.86
N TYR A 8 -6.45 3.89 6.47
CA TYR A 8 -5.54 4.21 7.57
C TYR A 8 -5.66 3.21 8.73
N ALA A 9 -6.89 2.91 9.15
CA ALA A 9 -7.14 1.95 10.24
C ALA A 9 -6.61 0.55 9.91
N GLU A 10 -6.74 0.10 8.65
CA GLU A 10 -6.15 -1.17 8.21
C GLU A 10 -4.63 -1.15 8.27
N TYR A 11 -3.98 -0.04 7.89
CA TYR A 11 -2.52 0.11 7.99
C TYR A 11 -2.04 0.03 9.43
N LEU A 12 -2.70 0.72 10.36
CA LEU A 12 -2.36 0.61 11.79
C LEU A 12 -2.39 -0.85 12.27
N SER A 13 -3.43 -1.58 11.87
CA SER A 13 -3.57 -2.99 12.25
C SER A 13 -2.55 -3.91 11.55
N MET A 14 -2.39 -3.76 10.22
CA MET A 14 -1.50 -4.60 9.40
C MET A 14 -0.04 -4.50 9.84
N PHE A 15 0.42 -3.29 10.10
CA PHE A 15 1.81 -3.02 10.44
C PHE A 15 2.07 -2.86 11.94
N GLY A 16 1.06 -3.03 12.79
CA GLY A 16 1.20 -2.82 14.23
C GLY A 16 1.68 -1.41 14.56
N LEU A 17 1.09 -0.40 13.91
CA LEU A 17 1.44 1.00 14.07
C LEU A 17 0.59 1.64 15.16
N ASP A 18 1.20 2.56 15.87
CA ASP A 18 0.54 3.61 16.64
C ASP A 18 1.00 4.99 16.16
N GLU A 19 0.30 6.03 16.58
CA GLU A 19 0.63 7.39 16.15
C GLU A 19 2.01 7.86 16.64
N SER A 20 2.54 7.31 17.72
CA SER A 20 3.86 7.68 18.24
C SER A 20 4.97 7.31 17.24
N VAL A 21 4.82 6.19 16.55
CA VAL A 21 5.74 5.76 15.49
C VAL A 21 5.66 6.69 14.28
N LEU A 22 4.43 7.07 13.87
CA LEU A 22 4.22 7.99 12.74
C LEU A 22 4.76 9.40 13.01
N ARG A 23 4.79 9.83 14.29
CA ARG A 23 5.33 11.14 14.69
C ARG A 23 6.86 11.22 14.73
N GLN A 24 7.57 10.10 14.60
CA GLN A 24 9.04 10.09 14.69
C GLN A 24 9.72 10.70 13.46
N GLY A 25 8.99 10.88 12.35
CA GLY A 25 9.54 11.49 11.15
C GLY A 25 8.73 11.16 9.90
N ARG A 26 9.42 11.19 8.76
CA ARG A 26 8.80 10.92 7.46
C ARG A 26 8.55 9.43 7.26
N VAL A 27 7.38 9.12 6.70
CA VAL A 27 6.95 7.75 6.39
C VAL A 27 6.89 7.58 4.86
N LEU A 28 7.37 6.45 4.36
CA LEU A 28 7.18 6.02 2.97
C LEU A 28 6.22 4.84 2.94
N ASP A 29 5.21 4.90 2.07
CA ASP A 29 4.34 3.78 1.70
C ASP A 29 4.66 3.37 0.26
N CYS A 30 5.19 2.14 0.06
CA CYS A 30 5.73 1.71 -1.24
C CYS A 30 5.66 0.18 -1.46
N PRO A 31 4.98 -0.28 -2.53
CA PRO A 31 4.05 0.45 -3.38
C PRO A 31 2.71 0.67 -2.67
N ALA A 32 2.10 1.83 -2.87
CA ALA A 32 0.93 2.24 -2.10
C ALA A 32 -0.42 1.89 -2.76
N GLY A 33 -0.44 1.71 -4.08
CA GLY A 33 -1.69 1.48 -4.81
C GLY A 33 -2.69 2.62 -4.63
N ALA A 34 -3.99 2.30 -4.57
CA ALA A 34 -5.06 3.26 -4.28
C ALA A 34 -5.40 3.31 -2.77
N SER A 35 -4.37 3.26 -1.92
CA SER A 35 -4.53 3.34 -0.46
C SER A 35 -4.90 4.75 -0.03
N SER A 36 -5.80 4.88 0.94
CA SER A 36 -6.11 6.17 1.59
C SER A 36 -5.19 6.48 2.77
N PHE A 37 -4.22 5.61 3.07
CA PHE A 37 -3.33 5.82 4.22
C PHE A 37 -2.63 7.17 4.19
N ALA A 38 -2.02 7.55 3.05
CA ALA A 38 -1.34 8.83 2.92
C ALA A 38 -2.29 10.02 3.02
N ALA A 39 -3.50 9.93 2.44
CA ALA A 39 -4.53 10.96 2.52
C ALA A 39 -5.01 11.19 3.96
N GLU A 40 -5.41 10.11 4.63
CA GLU A 40 -5.91 10.16 6.01
C GLU A 40 -4.81 10.59 6.99
N ALA A 41 -3.58 10.08 6.83
CA ALA A 41 -2.42 10.47 7.63
C ALA A 41 -2.08 11.96 7.47
N HIS A 42 -2.15 12.50 6.25
CA HIS A 42 -1.95 13.92 6.00
C HIS A 42 -2.97 14.80 6.74
N GLN A 43 -4.25 14.41 6.73
CA GLN A 43 -5.31 15.11 7.49
C GLN A 43 -5.05 15.11 9.00
N LEU A 44 -4.39 14.06 9.50
CA LEU A 44 -3.98 13.94 10.91
C LEU A 44 -2.64 14.65 11.23
N GLY A 45 -2.00 15.27 10.22
CA GLY A 45 -0.75 16.01 10.38
C GLY A 45 0.51 15.16 10.36
N PHE A 46 0.46 13.94 9.80
CA PHE A 46 1.64 13.11 9.60
C PHE A 46 2.27 13.35 8.23
N ASP A 47 3.59 13.22 8.14
CA ASP A 47 4.37 13.38 6.91
C ASP A 47 4.52 12.00 6.23
N VAL A 48 3.58 11.66 5.36
CA VAL A 48 3.55 10.41 4.59
C VAL A 48 3.72 10.69 3.11
N THR A 49 4.69 10.02 2.49
CA THR A 49 4.84 9.94 1.04
C THR A 49 4.40 8.56 0.57
N ALA A 50 3.52 8.51 -0.41
CA ALA A 50 3.11 7.30 -1.10
C ALA A 50 3.80 7.22 -2.47
N CYS A 51 4.27 6.05 -2.88
CA CYS A 51 4.76 5.85 -4.24
C CYS A 51 4.19 4.59 -4.89
N ASP A 52 3.96 4.69 -6.20
CA ASP A 52 3.51 3.58 -7.03
C ASP A 52 3.87 3.85 -8.49
N ILE A 53 4.16 2.80 -9.25
CA ILE A 53 4.48 2.88 -10.69
C ILE A 53 3.33 3.42 -11.54
N LEU A 54 2.09 3.37 -11.03
CA LEU A 54 0.91 3.83 -11.76
C LEU A 54 0.58 5.31 -11.51
N TYR A 55 1.29 6.00 -10.64
CA TYR A 55 0.97 7.40 -10.32
C TYR A 55 1.29 8.40 -11.43
N ASN A 56 1.85 7.96 -12.56
CA ASN A 56 1.97 8.75 -13.79
C ASN A 56 0.66 8.84 -14.60
N TYR A 57 -0.36 8.04 -14.27
CA TYR A 57 -1.68 8.10 -14.89
C TYR A 57 -2.56 9.18 -14.27
N SER A 58 -3.56 9.64 -15.01
CA SER A 58 -4.57 10.56 -14.48
C SER A 58 -5.40 9.90 -13.36
N VAL A 59 -5.94 10.72 -12.47
CA VAL A 59 -6.79 10.22 -11.37
C VAL A 59 -7.98 9.41 -11.88
N ASN A 60 -8.57 9.79 -13.03
CA ASN A 60 -9.69 9.06 -13.62
C ASN A 60 -9.27 7.66 -14.10
N GLU A 61 -8.11 7.52 -14.72
CA GLU A 61 -7.57 6.22 -15.14
C GLU A 61 -7.28 5.33 -13.94
N LEU A 62 -6.72 5.89 -12.87
CA LEU A 62 -6.47 5.18 -11.62
C LEU A 62 -7.77 4.70 -10.96
N ILE A 63 -8.80 5.54 -10.91
CA ILE A 63 -10.13 5.19 -10.40
C ILE A 63 -10.73 4.02 -11.18
N GLU A 64 -10.74 4.11 -12.51
CA GLU A 64 -11.33 3.07 -13.36
C GLU A 64 -10.54 1.75 -13.27
N LYS A 65 -9.20 1.82 -13.19
CA LYS A 65 -8.39 0.62 -12.94
C LYS A 65 -8.72 0.00 -11.58
N CYS A 66 -8.76 0.80 -10.53
CA CYS A 66 -9.06 0.31 -9.18
C CYS A 66 -10.44 -0.35 -9.10
N LYS A 67 -11.47 0.25 -9.71
CA LYS A 67 -12.82 -0.33 -9.76
C LYS A 67 -12.83 -1.69 -10.46
N ARG A 68 -12.18 -1.79 -11.63
CA ARG A 68 -12.06 -3.06 -12.36
C ARG A 68 -11.33 -4.12 -11.54
N ASP A 69 -10.25 -3.75 -10.88
CA ASP A 69 -9.46 -4.68 -10.08
C ASP A 69 -10.25 -5.15 -8.84
N ILE A 70 -10.99 -4.26 -8.18
CA ILE A 70 -11.90 -4.62 -7.08
C ILE A 70 -12.94 -5.62 -7.57
N GLN A 71 -13.64 -5.30 -8.67
CA GLN A 71 -14.65 -6.20 -9.24
C GLN A 71 -14.07 -7.57 -9.55
N HIS A 72 -12.94 -7.62 -10.28
CA HIS A 72 -12.28 -8.87 -10.67
C HIS A 72 -11.89 -9.75 -9.47
N VAL A 73 -11.34 -9.15 -8.41
CA VAL A 73 -10.95 -9.89 -7.20
C VAL A 73 -12.18 -10.44 -6.48
N PHE A 74 -13.24 -9.65 -6.36
CA PHE A 74 -14.42 -10.06 -5.61
C PHE A 74 -15.37 -10.98 -6.38
N GLU A 75 -15.30 -11.05 -7.70
CA GLU A 75 -15.95 -12.09 -8.50
C GLU A 75 -15.36 -13.49 -8.21
N LYS A 76 -14.06 -13.56 -7.89
CA LYS A 76 -13.36 -14.81 -7.55
C LYS A 76 -13.26 -15.05 -6.04
N PHE A 77 -13.86 -14.19 -5.23
CA PHE A 77 -13.68 -14.23 -3.78
C PHE A 77 -14.15 -15.54 -3.15
N ASP A 78 -15.27 -16.08 -3.64
CA ASP A 78 -15.86 -17.29 -3.08
C ASP A 78 -14.93 -18.52 -3.23
N GLU A 79 -14.07 -18.54 -4.24
CA GLU A 79 -13.05 -19.57 -4.43
C GLU A 79 -11.95 -19.52 -3.35
N ALA A 80 -11.67 -18.33 -2.84
CA ALA A 80 -10.62 -18.06 -1.85
C ALA A 80 -11.16 -17.80 -0.44
N GLU A 81 -12.48 -17.85 -0.22
CA GLU A 81 -13.09 -17.51 1.06
C GLU A 81 -12.54 -18.36 2.23
N HIS A 82 -12.21 -19.63 1.96
CA HIS A 82 -11.63 -20.55 2.94
C HIS A 82 -10.23 -20.14 3.46
N LEU A 83 -9.54 -19.22 2.78
CA LEU A 83 -8.25 -18.67 3.19
C LEU A 83 -8.40 -17.48 4.14
N TYR A 84 -9.59 -16.92 4.26
CA TYR A 84 -9.83 -15.75 5.11
C TYR A 84 -10.07 -16.13 6.56
N VAL A 85 -9.43 -15.42 7.46
CA VAL A 85 -9.68 -15.49 8.90
C VAL A 85 -10.52 -14.28 9.29
N TRP A 86 -11.81 -14.50 9.52
CA TRP A 86 -12.81 -13.46 9.84
C TRP A 86 -12.68 -12.91 11.28
N LYS A 87 -11.49 -12.43 11.61
CA LYS A 87 -11.24 -11.76 12.90
C LYS A 87 -11.26 -10.25 12.79
N TYR A 88 -10.57 -9.71 11.79
CA TYR A 88 -10.52 -8.29 11.53
C TYR A 88 -11.73 -7.83 10.72
N TYR A 89 -11.98 -8.46 9.59
CA TYR A 89 -13.17 -8.22 8.77
C TYR A 89 -14.30 -9.16 9.21
N LYS A 90 -15.54 -8.64 9.20
CA LYS A 90 -16.74 -9.40 9.62
C LYS A 90 -17.45 -10.06 8.43
N SER A 91 -17.26 -9.53 7.22
CA SER A 91 -17.92 -10.03 6.01
C SER A 91 -17.20 -9.59 4.74
N LYS A 92 -17.51 -10.27 3.63
CA LYS A 92 -17.10 -9.87 2.27
C LYS A 92 -17.57 -8.44 1.94
N ASP A 93 -18.81 -8.10 2.30
CA ASP A 93 -19.37 -6.77 2.02
C ASP A 93 -18.61 -5.66 2.76
N GLU A 94 -18.17 -5.91 3.99
CA GLU A 94 -17.33 -4.98 4.74
C GLU A 94 -15.99 -4.77 4.04
N VAL A 95 -15.35 -5.84 3.55
CA VAL A 95 -14.09 -5.71 2.81
C VAL A 95 -14.30 -4.87 1.54
N ILE A 96 -15.36 -5.13 0.77
CA ILE A 96 -15.70 -4.34 -0.43
C ILE A 96 -15.93 -2.87 -0.08
N ALA A 97 -16.68 -2.61 0.99
CA ALA A 97 -16.95 -1.24 1.44
C ALA A 97 -15.66 -0.50 1.82
N LEU A 98 -14.73 -1.17 2.52
CA LEU A 98 -13.42 -0.59 2.86
C LEU A 98 -12.55 -0.34 1.62
N ARG A 99 -12.57 -1.21 0.60
CA ARG A 99 -11.85 -0.96 -0.67
C ARG A 99 -12.40 0.28 -1.39
N ARG A 100 -13.74 0.43 -1.44
CA ARG A 100 -14.40 1.61 -2.03
C ARG A 100 -14.08 2.88 -1.25
N LYS A 101 -14.16 2.84 0.08
CA LYS A 101 -13.80 3.97 0.94
C LYS A 101 -12.34 4.41 0.72
N ALA A 102 -11.41 3.46 0.67
CA ALA A 102 -10.00 3.78 0.41
C ALA A 102 -9.84 4.47 -0.96
N LEU A 103 -10.49 3.96 -2.02
CA LEU A 103 -10.47 4.58 -3.34
C LEU A 103 -11.03 5.99 -3.35
N GLU A 104 -12.16 6.23 -2.68
CA GLU A 104 -12.80 7.56 -2.61
C GLU A 104 -11.86 8.59 -1.99
N LEU A 105 -11.31 8.28 -0.81
CA LEU A 105 -10.38 9.16 -0.10
C LEU A 105 -9.06 9.38 -0.86
N PHE A 106 -8.52 8.33 -1.48
CA PHE A 106 -7.36 8.42 -2.36
C PHE A 106 -7.64 9.35 -3.54
N ALA A 107 -8.75 9.15 -4.25
CA ALA A 107 -9.10 9.90 -5.46
C ALA A 107 -9.34 11.39 -5.17
N GLU A 108 -9.90 11.71 -4.00
CA GLU A 108 -10.10 13.08 -3.56
C GLU A 108 -8.78 13.80 -3.29
N ASP A 109 -7.83 13.14 -2.61
CA ASP A 109 -6.56 13.73 -2.20
C ASP A 109 -5.47 13.70 -3.30
N PHE A 110 -5.50 12.69 -4.18
CA PHE A 110 -4.44 12.44 -5.15
C PHE A 110 -4.08 13.66 -6.03
N PRO A 111 -5.01 14.44 -6.62
CA PRO A 111 -4.64 15.54 -7.50
C PRO A 111 -3.84 16.65 -6.80
N ALA A 112 -4.18 16.96 -5.56
CA ALA A 112 -3.46 17.93 -4.75
C ALA A 112 -2.15 17.32 -4.24
N GLY A 113 -2.20 16.13 -3.66
CA GLY A 113 -1.05 15.45 -3.11
C GLY A 113 0.03 15.11 -4.13
N PHE A 114 -0.35 14.83 -5.39
CA PHE A 114 0.62 14.63 -6.47
C PHE A 114 1.39 15.91 -6.80
N LYS A 115 0.72 17.06 -6.84
CA LYS A 115 1.36 18.38 -7.02
C LYS A 115 2.29 18.72 -5.85
N GLU A 116 1.89 18.34 -4.65
CA GLU A 116 2.64 18.54 -3.40
C GLU A 116 3.77 17.52 -3.18
N LYS A 117 3.93 16.54 -4.08
CA LYS A 117 4.91 15.45 -3.97
C LYS A 117 4.66 14.49 -2.79
N ARG A 118 3.41 14.42 -2.32
CA ARG A 118 2.98 13.37 -1.38
C ARG A 118 2.70 12.03 -2.08
N TYR A 119 2.34 12.09 -3.36
CA TYR A 119 2.28 10.93 -4.26
C TYR A 119 3.37 11.06 -5.32
N VAL A 120 4.18 10.02 -5.47
CA VAL A 120 5.34 10.02 -6.35
C VAL A 120 5.27 8.82 -7.30
N ASP A 121 5.37 9.09 -8.60
CA ASP A 121 5.57 8.03 -9.60
C ASP A 121 6.95 7.42 -9.39
N ALA A 122 6.98 6.17 -8.94
CA ALA A 122 8.22 5.46 -8.65
C ALA A 122 8.02 3.94 -8.63
N GLU A 123 9.06 3.22 -8.99
CA GLU A 123 9.07 1.77 -9.12
C GLU A 123 10.20 1.13 -8.33
N LEU A 124 9.89 0.10 -7.55
CA LEU A 124 10.89 -0.79 -6.96
C LEU A 124 11.56 -1.66 -8.06
N PRO A 125 12.88 -1.89 -7.98
CA PRO A 125 13.77 -1.55 -6.87
C PRO A 125 14.53 -0.22 -7.03
N HIS A 126 14.01 0.77 -7.75
CA HIS A 126 14.69 2.04 -8.02
C HIS A 126 13.83 3.23 -7.57
N LEU A 127 14.06 3.71 -6.35
CA LEU A 127 13.30 4.82 -5.78
C LEU A 127 14.05 6.15 -5.91
N PRO A 128 13.36 7.24 -6.32
CA PRO A 128 13.98 8.56 -6.55
C PRO A 128 14.20 9.34 -5.25
N PHE A 129 14.49 8.64 -4.16
CA PHE A 129 14.72 9.25 -2.85
C PHE A 129 16.16 9.08 -2.40
N PRO A 130 16.74 10.08 -1.70
CA PRO A 130 18.07 9.95 -1.12
C PRO A 130 18.09 8.89 0.00
N ASP A 131 19.30 8.41 0.32
CA ASP A 131 19.54 7.49 1.41
C ASP A 131 18.97 8.04 2.73
N LYS A 132 18.41 7.15 3.54
CA LYS A 132 17.94 7.45 4.91
C LYS A 132 16.92 8.61 4.99
N ARG A 133 16.14 8.79 3.95
CA ARG A 133 15.12 9.86 3.86
C ARG A 133 13.97 9.69 4.83
N PHE A 134 13.57 8.45 5.09
CA PHE A 134 12.36 8.10 5.84
C PHE A 134 12.71 7.42 7.16
N SER A 135 12.03 7.78 8.25
CA SER A 135 12.15 7.12 9.54
C SER A 135 11.44 5.77 9.57
N LEU A 136 10.41 5.61 8.74
CA LEU A 136 9.63 4.39 8.60
C LEU A 136 9.32 4.15 7.12
N VAL A 137 9.48 2.90 6.68
CA VAL A 137 9.09 2.47 5.34
C VAL A 137 8.13 1.30 5.46
N LEU A 138 6.97 1.42 4.82
CA LEU A 138 5.92 0.41 4.79
C LEU A 138 5.84 -0.18 3.39
N SER A 139 5.79 -1.52 3.30
CA SER A 139 5.54 -2.21 2.03
C SER A 139 4.43 -3.23 2.24
N GLY A 140 3.22 -2.87 1.76
CA GLY A 140 2.02 -3.65 1.93
C GLY A 140 1.55 -4.38 0.69
N ASN A 141 1.16 -5.64 0.86
CA ASN A 141 0.46 -6.44 -0.16
C ASN A 141 1.18 -6.51 -1.53
N PHE A 142 2.49 -6.57 -1.52
CA PHE A 142 3.31 -6.58 -2.73
C PHE A 142 4.31 -7.74 -2.73
N LEU A 143 5.47 -7.60 -2.09
CA LEU A 143 6.60 -8.52 -2.25
C LEU A 143 6.19 -10.00 -2.11
N PHE A 144 6.19 -10.55 -0.92
CA PHE A 144 5.94 -11.97 -0.70
C PHE A 144 4.55 -12.42 -1.17
N LEU A 145 3.55 -11.52 -1.19
CA LEU A 145 2.21 -11.82 -1.69
C LEU A 145 2.22 -12.32 -3.15
N TYR A 146 3.10 -11.78 -3.97
CA TYR A 146 3.27 -12.15 -5.39
C TYR A 146 4.58 -12.91 -5.63
N GLY A 147 5.04 -13.70 -4.66
CA GLY A 147 6.27 -14.48 -4.75
C GLY A 147 6.30 -15.50 -5.89
N ASP A 148 5.12 -15.89 -6.40
CA ASP A 148 4.97 -16.74 -7.59
C ASP A 148 5.36 -16.03 -8.92
N ARG A 149 5.47 -14.70 -8.92
CA ARG A 149 5.71 -13.85 -10.09
C ARG A 149 7.01 -13.07 -10.04
N MET A 150 7.63 -13.02 -8.88
CA MET A 150 8.85 -12.25 -8.61
C MET A 150 9.90 -13.16 -8.00
N ASP A 151 11.08 -13.22 -8.62
CA ASP A 151 12.16 -14.08 -8.16
C ASP A 151 12.88 -13.55 -6.90
N PHE A 152 13.77 -14.38 -6.37
CA PHE A 152 14.54 -14.03 -5.17
C PHE A 152 15.42 -12.78 -5.36
N GLU A 153 16.05 -12.61 -6.52
CA GLU A 153 16.94 -11.46 -6.76
C GLU A 153 16.13 -10.14 -6.84
N PHE A 154 14.92 -10.18 -7.37
CA PHE A 154 14.01 -9.03 -7.33
C PHE A 154 13.60 -8.68 -5.89
N HIS A 155 13.17 -9.67 -5.09
CA HIS A 155 12.86 -9.44 -3.67
C HIS A 155 14.04 -8.83 -2.92
N LYS A 156 15.22 -9.40 -3.10
CA LYS A 156 16.45 -8.94 -2.48
C LYS A 156 16.81 -7.50 -2.90
N ALA A 157 16.66 -7.16 -4.18
CA ALA A 157 16.89 -5.81 -4.69
C ALA A 157 15.89 -4.82 -4.08
N CYS A 158 14.60 -5.15 -4.06
CA CYS A 158 13.57 -4.33 -3.45
C CYS A 158 13.82 -4.09 -1.95
N ILE A 159 14.12 -5.14 -1.19
CA ILE A 159 14.38 -5.00 0.26
C ILE A 159 15.62 -4.12 0.51
N LYS A 160 16.69 -4.29 -0.28
CA LYS A 160 17.88 -3.42 -0.20
C LYS A 160 17.54 -1.96 -0.47
N GLU A 161 16.69 -1.70 -1.46
CA GLU A 161 16.27 -0.33 -1.79
C GLU A 161 15.40 0.28 -0.69
N LEU A 162 14.43 -0.46 -0.13
CA LEU A 162 13.63 -0.02 1.00
C LEU A 162 14.52 0.31 2.23
N ILE A 163 15.54 -0.53 2.49
CA ILE A 163 16.52 -0.28 3.54
C ILE A 163 17.39 0.95 3.23
N ARG A 164 17.80 1.15 1.98
CA ARG A 164 18.63 2.30 1.59
C ARG A 164 17.94 3.62 1.90
N VAL A 165 16.66 3.74 1.56
CA VAL A 165 15.89 4.98 1.79
C VAL A 165 15.41 5.15 3.24
N CYS A 166 15.56 4.13 4.08
CA CYS A 166 15.10 4.09 5.47
C CYS A 166 16.23 4.41 6.45
N SER A 167 15.95 5.26 7.44
CA SER A 167 16.86 5.55 8.56
C SER A 167 16.48 4.79 9.84
N GLY A 168 15.29 4.22 9.90
CA GLY A 168 14.76 3.54 11.09
C GLY A 168 14.24 2.14 10.78
N GLU A 169 12.94 1.98 10.59
CA GLU A 169 12.31 0.66 10.43
C GLU A 169 11.72 0.47 9.04
N VAL A 170 11.89 -0.72 8.47
CA VAL A 170 11.15 -1.22 7.31
C VAL A 170 10.17 -2.28 7.77
N ARG A 171 8.88 -2.11 7.51
CA ARG A 171 7.84 -3.09 7.83
C ARG A 171 7.19 -3.61 6.55
N ILE A 172 7.12 -4.93 6.40
CA ILE A 172 6.59 -5.61 5.22
C ILE A 172 5.41 -6.50 5.63
N PHE A 173 4.31 -6.45 4.89
CA PHE A 173 3.11 -7.25 5.13
C PHE A 173 2.42 -7.62 3.80
N PRO A 174 1.89 -8.87 3.64
CA PRO A 174 2.10 -10.05 4.46
C PRO A 174 3.45 -10.72 4.18
N LEU A 175 3.83 -11.69 5.00
CA LEU A 175 4.98 -12.57 4.79
C LEU A 175 4.56 -13.95 4.21
N VAL A 176 3.39 -13.98 3.55
CA VAL A 176 2.83 -15.19 2.93
C VAL A 176 2.39 -14.88 1.50
N GLY A 177 2.39 -15.89 0.64
CA GLY A 177 1.89 -15.79 -0.73
C GLY A 177 0.36 -15.71 -0.83
N LEU A 178 -0.15 -15.63 -2.07
CA LEU A 178 -1.60 -15.65 -2.35
C LEU A 178 -2.28 -16.94 -1.92
N ASP A 179 -1.52 -18.03 -1.76
CA ASP A 179 -1.99 -19.32 -1.24
C ASP A 179 -1.93 -19.43 0.29
N ALA A 180 -1.68 -18.32 0.98
CA ALA A 180 -1.49 -18.20 2.42
C ALA A 180 -0.33 -19.03 2.99
N LYS A 181 0.65 -19.43 2.17
CA LYS A 181 1.87 -20.11 2.61
C LYS A 181 3.05 -19.15 2.66
N PRO A 182 4.00 -19.39 3.62
CA PRO A 182 5.25 -18.65 3.70
C PRO A 182 6.12 -18.80 2.46
#